data_8e5b14c5ba4503fb536147f44c13eeb4
#
_entry.id   8e5b14c5ba4503fb536147f44c13eeb4
#
_cell.length_a   1.000
_cell.length_b   1.000
_cell.length_c   1.000
_cell.angle_alpha   90.00
_cell.angle_beta   90.00
_cell.angle_gamma   90.00
#
_symmetry.space_group_name_H-M   'P 1'
#
loop_
_entity.id
_entity.type
_entity.pdbx_description
1 polymer ?
#
loop_
_entity_poly.entity_id
_entity_poly.type
_entity_poly.pdbx_seq_one_letter_code
_entity_poly.pdbx_strand_id
1 'polypeptide(L)'
;LSLLTLAGLTPEHFAVEYREIADLRALPEFPTDYDLVALTSLSAQIRDAYAVADHYRAQGIPVVMGGLHVSSLPDEAKAHCDSVIVGEGEPLWPRVLADFERGALQPFYRQMPHGMFDLRDAPMPRFDLLDPEKYNRITVQTSRGCPHRCEFCASSVLLTPRYKLKPVEKVLGEIHAIKRLWSRPFIEFADDNSFVHVDHYKRLLRALVPEGLRWFTEADVRVAEDDELLGLMRDSGCQQVLIGLESPRGSSLGGLELKADWKRRQRDRYLDAIAKIQSRGIDRKSVV
;
A
#
# COMPACT_ATOMS: atom_id res chain seq x y z
N LEU A 1 1.29 4.53 -4.58
CA LEU A 1 2.57 4.37 -3.88
C LEU A 1 3.48 3.33 -4.55
N SER A 2 2.98 2.15 -4.93
CA SER A 2 3.81 1.04 -5.47
C SER A 2 4.69 1.46 -6.64
N LEU A 3 4.12 2.10 -7.68
CA LEU A 3 4.89 2.56 -8.84
C LEU A 3 5.87 3.67 -8.50
N LEU A 4 5.52 4.58 -7.57
CA LEU A 4 6.45 5.60 -7.09
C LEU A 4 7.66 4.99 -6.37
N THR A 5 7.43 3.90 -5.65
CA THR A 5 8.51 3.12 -5.01
C THR A 5 9.41 2.47 -6.05
N LEU A 6 8.84 1.84 -7.09
CA LEU A 6 9.62 1.28 -8.19
C LEU A 6 10.36 2.37 -8.98
N ALA A 7 9.75 3.54 -9.19
CA ALA A 7 10.41 4.69 -9.79
C ALA A 7 11.63 5.14 -8.98
N GLY A 8 11.57 5.06 -7.64
CA GLY A 8 12.69 5.31 -6.74
C GLY A 8 13.85 4.29 -6.84
N LEU A 9 13.58 3.11 -7.40
CA LEU A 9 14.58 2.06 -7.70
C LEU A 9 15.08 2.11 -9.15
N THR A 10 14.43 2.93 -9.98
CA THR A 10 14.78 3.03 -11.40
C THR A 10 16.02 3.89 -11.56
N PRO A 11 17.09 3.39 -12.24
CA PRO A 11 18.31 4.15 -12.46
C PRO A 11 18.08 5.48 -13.20
N GLU A 12 18.93 6.49 -12.92
CA GLU A 12 18.78 7.86 -13.43
C GLU A 12 18.84 7.97 -14.96
N HIS A 13 19.43 7.02 -15.66
CA HIS A 13 19.48 7.03 -17.13
C HIS A 13 18.14 6.67 -17.79
N PHE A 14 17.15 6.16 -17.02
CA PHE A 14 15.78 6.01 -17.49
C PHE A 14 14.99 7.31 -17.24
N ALA A 15 14.36 7.86 -18.26
CA ALA A 15 13.33 8.87 -18.11
C ALA A 15 12.05 8.23 -17.60
N VAL A 16 11.53 8.67 -16.44
CA VAL A 16 10.34 8.09 -15.82
C VAL A 16 9.18 9.06 -15.86
N GLU A 17 8.08 8.64 -16.42
CA GLU A 17 6.79 9.31 -16.34
C GLU A 17 5.82 8.49 -15.48
N TYR A 18 5.01 9.16 -14.68
CA TYR A 18 3.97 8.54 -13.85
C TYR A 18 2.58 9.03 -14.26
N ARG A 19 1.66 8.10 -14.47
CA ARG A 19 0.27 8.40 -14.81
C ARG A 19 -0.69 7.60 -13.94
N GLU A 20 -1.75 8.24 -13.48
CA GLU A 20 -2.93 7.60 -12.92
C GLU A 20 -4.10 7.75 -13.90
N ILE A 21 -4.75 6.63 -14.18
CA ILE A 21 -5.87 6.55 -15.09
C ILE A 21 -7.10 6.14 -14.28
N ALA A 22 -7.95 7.11 -13.96
CA ALA A 22 -9.17 6.87 -13.20
C ALA A 22 -10.33 6.38 -14.09
N ASP A 23 -10.38 6.84 -15.33
CA ASP A 23 -11.40 6.44 -16.34
C ASP A 23 -10.76 6.42 -17.74
N LEU A 24 -10.71 5.25 -18.33
CA LEU A 24 -10.16 5.07 -19.69
C LEU A 24 -10.89 5.90 -20.74
N ARG A 25 -12.18 6.11 -20.58
CA ARG A 25 -13.01 6.86 -21.53
C ARG A 25 -12.69 8.37 -21.53
N ALA A 26 -12.04 8.84 -20.48
CA ALA A 26 -11.64 10.25 -20.36
C ALA A 26 -10.30 10.56 -21.03
N LEU A 27 -9.56 9.54 -21.50
CA LEU A 27 -8.27 9.73 -22.15
C LEU A 27 -8.48 9.91 -23.65
N PRO A 28 -8.04 11.05 -24.23
CA PRO A 28 -8.15 11.29 -25.67
C PRO A 28 -7.24 10.35 -26.47
N GLU A 29 -6.03 10.09 -25.99
CA GLU A 29 -5.06 9.16 -26.60
C GLU A 29 -4.05 8.66 -25.57
N PHE A 30 -3.48 7.47 -25.81
CA PHE A 30 -2.34 6.96 -25.06
C PHE A 30 -1.05 7.37 -25.78
N PRO A 31 -0.10 8.07 -25.11
CA PRO A 31 1.21 8.29 -25.68
C PRO A 31 1.90 6.98 -26.02
N THR A 32 2.60 6.95 -27.15
CA THR A 32 3.28 5.72 -27.65
C THR A 32 4.80 5.89 -27.74
N ASP A 33 5.34 6.93 -27.12
CA ASP A 33 6.78 7.27 -27.10
C ASP A 33 7.49 6.68 -25.87
N TYR A 34 7.03 5.50 -25.43
CA TYR A 34 7.64 4.76 -24.31
C TYR A 34 8.41 3.54 -24.82
N ASP A 35 9.56 3.26 -24.18
CA ASP A 35 10.33 2.03 -24.40
C ASP A 35 9.82 0.87 -23.55
N LEU A 36 9.21 1.14 -22.41
CA LEU A 36 8.65 0.16 -21.46
C LEU A 36 7.48 0.77 -20.70
N VAL A 37 6.42 -0.02 -20.50
CA VAL A 37 5.28 0.36 -19.67
C VAL A 37 5.15 -0.58 -18.48
N ALA A 38 5.09 -0.02 -17.26
CA ALA A 38 4.85 -0.76 -16.02
C ALA A 38 3.46 -0.44 -15.47
N LEU A 39 2.62 -1.45 -15.26
CA LEU A 39 1.24 -1.31 -14.83
C LEU A 39 0.96 -1.99 -13.48
N THR A 40 0.15 -1.35 -12.68
CA THR A 40 -0.49 -1.96 -11.50
C THR A 40 -1.93 -1.49 -11.41
N SER A 41 -2.80 -2.30 -10.84
CA SER A 41 -4.21 -1.96 -10.68
C SER A 41 -4.82 -2.66 -9.46
N LEU A 42 -5.91 -2.10 -8.96
CA LEU A 42 -6.81 -2.79 -8.04
C LEU A 42 -7.61 -3.86 -8.79
N SER A 43 -8.02 -4.93 -8.08
CA SER A 43 -8.83 -6.00 -8.68
C SER A 43 -10.12 -5.49 -9.33
N ALA A 44 -10.72 -4.46 -8.77
CA ALA A 44 -11.95 -3.85 -9.32
C ALA A 44 -11.74 -3.18 -10.70
N GLN A 45 -10.51 -2.78 -11.03
CA GLN A 45 -10.15 -2.06 -12.25
C GLN A 45 -9.22 -2.87 -13.15
N ILE A 46 -9.04 -4.15 -12.89
CA ILE A 46 -8.03 -4.95 -13.60
C ILE A 46 -8.32 -5.09 -15.10
N ARG A 47 -9.59 -5.14 -15.49
CA ARG A 47 -9.98 -5.21 -16.91
C ARG A 47 -9.53 -3.96 -17.68
N ASP A 48 -9.62 -2.80 -17.06
CA ASP A 48 -9.15 -1.55 -17.64
C ASP A 48 -7.62 -1.58 -17.79
N ALA A 49 -6.92 -2.08 -16.76
CA ALA A 49 -5.48 -2.26 -16.85
C ALA A 49 -5.05 -3.25 -17.94
N TYR A 50 -5.81 -4.31 -18.15
CA TYR A 50 -5.57 -5.25 -19.28
C TYR A 50 -5.80 -4.59 -20.63
N ALA A 51 -6.84 -3.78 -20.78
CA ALA A 51 -7.08 -3.03 -22.02
C ALA A 51 -5.94 -2.04 -22.33
N VAL A 52 -5.39 -1.37 -21.30
CA VAL A 52 -4.20 -0.51 -21.44
C VAL A 52 -2.97 -1.33 -21.84
N ALA A 53 -2.76 -2.48 -21.22
CA ALA A 53 -1.64 -3.36 -21.51
C ALA A 53 -1.70 -3.87 -22.96
N ASP A 54 -2.86 -4.34 -23.40
CA ASP A 54 -3.08 -4.84 -24.77
C ASP A 54 -2.88 -3.72 -25.81
N HIS A 55 -3.30 -2.49 -25.49
CA HIS A 55 -3.07 -1.33 -26.34
C HIS A 55 -1.58 -1.09 -26.60
N TYR A 56 -0.76 -1.03 -25.54
CA TYR A 56 0.69 -0.79 -25.67
C TYR A 56 1.39 -1.94 -26.39
N ARG A 57 1.03 -3.18 -26.07
CA ARG A 57 1.58 -4.36 -26.77
C ARG A 57 1.25 -4.37 -28.27
N ALA A 58 0.06 -3.92 -28.64
CA ALA A 58 -0.31 -3.79 -30.05
C ALA A 58 0.55 -2.74 -30.80
N GLN A 59 1.15 -1.79 -30.07
CA GLN A 59 2.13 -0.83 -30.61
C GLN A 59 3.58 -1.34 -30.55
N GLY A 60 3.79 -2.58 -30.12
CA GLY A 60 5.13 -3.15 -29.95
C GLY A 60 5.90 -2.67 -28.72
N ILE A 61 5.21 -1.98 -27.79
CA ILE A 61 5.80 -1.50 -26.54
C ILE A 61 5.66 -2.60 -25.47
N PRO A 62 6.75 -3.10 -24.89
CA PRO A 62 6.72 -4.14 -23.87
C PRO A 62 6.02 -3.65 -22.60
N VAL A 63 5.20 -4.53 -22.01
CA VAL A 63 4.41 -4.25 -20.81
C VAL A 63 4.80 -5.19 -19.68
N VAL A 64 5.06 -4.63 -18.51
CA VAL A 64 5.29 -5.35 -17.25
C VAL A 64 4.12 -5.08 -16.30
N MET A 65 3.51 -6.13 -15.76
CA MET A 65 2.42 -5.97 -14.79
C MET A 65 2.80 -6.56 -13.43
N GLY A 66 2.34 -5.91 -12.36
CA GLY A 66 2.53 -6.36 -10.98
C GLY A 66 1.39 -5.93 -10.06
N GLY A 67 1.52 -6.22 -8.77
CA GLY A 67 0.55 -5.89 -7.75
C GLY A 67 -0.27 -7.08 -7.26
N LEU A 68 -1.22 -6.82 -6.36
CA LEU A 68 -1.94 -7.86 -5.62
C LEU A 68 -2.75 -8.79 -6.54
N HIS A 69 -3.56 -8.23 -7.44
CA HIS A 69 -4.37 -9.02 -8.36
C HIS A 69 -3.49 -9.88 -9.27
N VAL A 70 -2.50 -9.27 -9.89
CA VAL A 70 -1.54 -9.91 -10.80
C VAL A 70 -0.76 -11.03 -10.11
N SER A 71 -0.37 -10.82 -8.84
CA SER A 71 0.29 -11.85 -8.03
C SER A 71 -0.64 -13.02 -7.67
N SER A 72 -1.95 -12.77 -7.58
CA SER A 72 -2.97 -13.79 -7.27
C SER A 72 -3.34 -14.60 -8.50
N LEU A 73 -3.39 -13.97 -9.67
CA LEU A 73 -3.79 -14.56 -10.96
C LEU A 73 -2.74 -14.29 -12.05
N PRO A 74 -1.50 -14.79 -11.87
CA PRO A 74 -0.39 -14.42 -12.75
C PRO A 74 -0.54 -14.92 -14.18
N ASP A 75 -1.17 -16.06 -14.41
CA ASP A 75 -1.38 -16.61 -15.75
C ASP A 75 -2.45 -15.83 -16.54
N GLU A 76 -3.48 -15.32 -15.83
CA GLU A 76 -4.46 -14.41 -16.41
C GLU A 76 -3.76 -13.11 -16.87
N ALA A 77 -3.00 -12.48 -15.98
CA ALA A 77 -2.26 -11.25 -16.29
C ALA A 77 -1.25 -11.46 -17.43
N LYS A 78 -0.61 -12.64 -17.50
CA LYS A 78 0.36 -12.98 -18.57
C LYS A 78 -0.25 -12.98 -19.96
N ALA A 79 -1.54 -13.23 -20.11
CA ALA A 79 -2.22 -13.12 -21.40
C ALA A 79 -2.19 -11.69 -21.96
N HIS A 80 -2.13 -10.68 -21.09
CA HIS A 80 -2.20 -9.25 -21.41
C HIS A 80 -0.86 -8.51 -21.36
N CYS A 81 0.22 -9.10 -20.83
CA CYS A 81 1.52 -8.42 -20.72
C CYS A 81 2.70 -9.31 -21.12
N ASP A 82 3.86 -8.69 -21.32
CA ASP A 82 5.09 -9.40 -21.70
C ASP A 82 5.78 -10.02 -20.49
N SER A 83 5.65 -9.38 -19.34
CA SER A 83 6.25 -9.85 -18.09
C SER A 83 5.33 -9.65 -16.91
N VAL A 84 5.30 -10.62 -16.00
CA VAL A 84 4.53 -10.59 -14.75
C VAL A 84 5.47 -10.59 -13.55
N ILE A 85 5.30 -9.63 -12.65
CA ILE A 85 5.96 -9.62 -11.33
C ILE A 85 5.00 -10.23 -10.31
N VAL A 86 5.40 -11.35 -9.70
CA VAL A 86 4.64 -12.06 -8.68
C VAL A 86 5.28 -11.87 -7.31
N GLY A 87 4.55 -11.23 -6.40
CA GLY A 87 5.01 -10.88 -5.06
C GLY A 87 5.46 -9.43 -4.92
N GLU A 88 6.44 -9.17 -4.04
CA GLU A 88 6.99 -7.82 -3.82
C GLU A 88 7.84 -7.39 -5.02
N GLY A 89 7.55 -6.22 -5.55
CA GLY A 89 8.21 -5.71 -6.76
C GLY A 89 9.63 -5.20 -6.50
N GLU A 90 9.90 -4.67 -5.31
CA GLU A 90 11.15 -4.00 -4.98
C GLU A 90 12.40 -4.87 -5.24
N PRO A 91 12.47 -6.14 -4.80
CA PRO A 91 13.64 -6.96 -5.04
C PRO A 91 13.76 -7.46 -6.49
N LEU A 92 12.70 -7.37 -7.28
CA LEU A 92 12.63 -7.89 -8.64
C LEU A 92 12.86 -6.82 -9.71
N TRP A 93 12.45 -5.58 -9.43
CA TRP A 93 12.46 -4.48 -10.39
C TRP A 93 13.84 -4.19 -11.01
N PRO A 94 14.95 -4.14 -10.26
CA PRO A 94 16.28 -3.96 -10.86
C PRO A 94 16.64 -5.02 -11.88
N ARG A 95 16.22 -6.28 -11.64
CA ARG A 95 16.43 -7.38 -12.60
C ARG A 95 15.55 -7.23 -13.84
N VAL A 96 14.28 -6.79 -13.67
CA VAL A 96 13.37 -6.53 -14.80
C VAL A 96 13.99 -5.50 -15.73
N LEU A 97 14.51 -4.39 -15.19
CA LEU A 97 15.16 -3.34 -15.99
C LEU A 97 16.44 -3.85 -16.69
N ALA A 98 17.29 -4.58 -15.97
CA ALA A 98 18.50 -5.13 -16.58
C ALA A 98 18.19 -6.16 -17.68
N ASP A 99 17.13 -6.96 -17.56
CA ASP A 99 16.69 -7.88 -18.60
C ASP A 99 16.05 -7.12 -19.77
N PHE A 100 15.31 -6.05 -19.50
CA PHE A 100 14.75 -5.16 -20.52
C PHE A 100 15.85 -4.55 -21.41
N GLU A 101 16.88 -3.95 -20.82
CA GLU A 101 18.00 -3.34 -21.55
C GLU A 101 18.74 -4.35 -22.47
N ARG A 102 18.71 -5.62 -22.11
CA ARG A 102 19.30 -6.68 -22.92
C ARG A 102 18.35 -7.29 -23.94
N GLY A 103 17.10 -6.82 -24.00
CA GLY A 103 16.06 -7.43 -24.82
C GLY A 103 15.69 -8.86 -24.38
N ALA A 104 15.85 -9.17 -23.10
CA ALA A 104 15.73 -10.53 -22.54
C ALA A 104 14.68 -10.62 -21.41
N LEU A 105 13.61 -9.82 -21.49
CA LEU A 105 12.52 -9.86 -20.52
C LEU A 105 11.99 -11.28 -20.33
N GLN A 106 11.88 -11.69 -19.06
CA GLN A 106 11.32 -13.00 -18.72
C GLN A 106 9.81 -12.94 -18.61
N PRO A 107 9.09 -14.02 -18.98
CA PRO A 107 7.64 -14.05 -18.84
C PRO A 107 7.15 -13.84 -17.41
N PHE A 108 7.92 -14.31 -16.43
CA PHE A 108 7.61 -14.18 -15.00
C PHE A 108 8.85 -13.85 -14.19
N TYR A 109 8.71 -12.89 -13.31
CA TYR A 109 9.63 -12.60 -12.21
C TYR A 109 8.93 -12.96 -10.92
N ARG A 110 9.42 -14.01 -10.24
CA ARG A 110 8.79 -14.51 -9.01
C ARG A 110 9.67 -14.27 -7.82
N GLN A 111 9.10 -13.74 -6.77
CA GLN A 111 9.79 -13.64 -5.49
C GLN A 111 10.08 -15.04 -4.95
N MET A 112 11.30 -15.24 -4.46
CA MET A 112 11.68 -16.51 -3.80
C MET A 112 10.86 -16.67 -2.51
N PRO A 113 10.45 -17.91 -2.14
CA PRO A 113 9.58 -18.15 -0.97
C PRO A 113 10.11 -17.61 0.37
N HIS A 114 11.42 -17.40 0.47
CA HIS A 114 12.09 -16.90 1.68
C HIS A 114 12.76 -15.53 1.49
N GLY A 115 12.72 -14.98 0.29
CA GLY A 115 13.33 -13.70 -0.07
C GLY A 115 12.36 -12.53 0.16
N MET A 116 11.96 -12.29 1.41
CA MET A 116 11.07 -11.17 1.72
C MET A 116 11.87 -9.87 1.73
N PHE A 117 11.36 -8.86 1.03
CA PHE A 117 11.94 -7.52 1.04
C PHE A 117 11.91 -6.91 2.44
N ASP A 118 13.03 -6.36 2.89
CA ASP A 118 13.11 -5.65 4.17
C ASP A 118 12.76 -4.17 3.96
N LEU A 119 11.81 -3.63 4.71
CA LEU A 119 11.42 -2.22 4.59
C LEU A 119 12.54 -1.25 5.05
N ARG A 120 13.60 -1.75 5.70
CA ARG A 120 14.83 -0.99 5.93
C ARG A 120 15.55 -0.61 4.63
N ASP A 121 15.37 -1.41 3.58
CA ASP A 121 15.97 -1.19 2.27
C ASP A 121 15.02 -0.46 1.30
N ALA A 122 13.80 -0.09 1.76
CA ALA A 122 12.84 0.61 0.93
C ALA A 122 13.44 1.91 0.36
N PRO A 123 13.32 2.15 -0.96
CA PRO A 123 13.79 3.40 -1.57
C PRO A 123 12.91 4.57 -1.16
N MET A 124 13.37 5.78 -1.39
CA MET A 124 12.53 6.95 -1.36
C MET A 124 11.58 6.90 -2.57
N PRO A 125 10.25 6.89 -2.37
CA PRO A 125 9.32 6.98 -3.48
C PRO A 125 9.46 8.31 -4.23
N ARG A 126 9.30 8.31 -5.54
CA ARG A 126 9.37 9.48 -6.40
C ARG A 126 8.09 10.34 -6.30
N PHE A 127 7.86 10.94 -5.11
CA PHE A 127 6.73 11.84 -4.89
C PHE A 127 6.75 13.07 -5.81
N ASP A 128 7.91 13.43 -6.32
CA ASP A 128 8.12 14.52 -7.29
C ASP A 128 7.42 14.27 -8.63
N LEU A 129 7.06 13.02 -8.94
CA LEU A 129 6.28 12.68 -10.14
C LEU A 129 4.76 12.94 -9.98
N LEU A 130 4.31 13.26 -8.76
CA LEU A 130 2.91 13.56 -8.50
C LEU A 130 2.62 15.04 -8.75
N ASP A 131 1.44 15.31 -9.31
CA ASP A 131 0.89 16.66 -9.39
C ASP A 131 0.07 16.93 -8.12
N PRO A 132 0.52 17.82 -7.21
CA PRO A 132 -0.13 18.09 -5.94
C PRO A 132 -1.62 18.42 -6.04
N GLU A 133 -2.03 19.08 -7.11
CA GLU A 133 -3.41 19.57 -7.28
C GLU A 133 -4.41 18.43 -7.57
N LYS A 134 -3.92 17.27 -8.00
CA LYS A 134 -4.75 16.10 -8.31
C LYS A 134 -5.08 15.24 -7.10
N TYR A 135 -4.44 15.49 -5.95
CA TYR A 135 -4.54 14.60 -4.80
C TYR A 135 -5.09 15.31 -3.58
N ASN A 136 -6.09 14.71 -2.95
CA ASN A 136 -6.60 15.15 -1.65
C ASN A 136 -5.84 14.51 -0.47
N ARG A 137 -5.00 13.52 -0.73
CA ARG A 137 -4.16 12.81 0.24
C ARG A 137 -2.99 12.13 -0.46
N ILE A 138 -1.93 11.88 0.30
CA ILE A 138 -0.74 11.15 -0.17
C ILE A 138 -0.51 9.94 0.72
N THR A 139 -0.23 8.81 0.11
CA THR A 139 0.05 7.55 0.83
C THR A 139 1.51 7.42 1.22
N VAL A 140 1.75 7.03 2.47
CA VAL A 140 3.05 6.63 3.03
C VAL A 140 2.88 5.27 3.67
N GLN A 141 3.80 4.35 3.46
CA GLN A 141 3.78 3.05 4.11
C GLN A 141 4.66 3.08 5.36
N THR A 142 4.12 2.68 6.53
CA THR A 142 4.88 2.57 7.79
C THR A 142 5.13 1.12 8.19
N SER A 143 4.25 0.22 7.74
CA SER A 143 4.39 -1.22 7.91
C SER A 143 3.82 -1.97 6.70
N ARG A 144 4.06 -3.27 6.64
CA ARG A 144 3.51 -4.17 5.63
C ARG A 144 3.15 -5.50 6.25
N GLY A 145 1.97 -6.03 5.91
CA GLY A 145 1.45 -7.28 6.42
C GLY A 145 0.57 -7.11 7.65
N CYS A 146 -0.10 -8.21 8.02
CA CYS A 146 -1.01 -8.25 9.17
C CYS A 146 -0.87 -9.60 9.90
N PRO A 147 -0.87 -9.65 11.23
CA PRO A 147 -0.81 -10.90 11.99
C PRO A 147 -2.13 -11.68 11.97
N HIS A 148 -3.24 -11.00 11.65
CA HIS A 148 -4.57 -11.60 11.58
C HIS A 148 -4.78 -12.27 10.23
N ARG A 149 -4.49 -13.47 10.04
CA ARG A 149 -4.67 -14.19 8.77
C ARG A 149 -6.16 -14.43 8.48
N CYS A 150 -6.90 -13.36 8.17
CA CYS A 150 -8.32 -13.43 7.83
C CYS A 150 -8.50 -14.12 6.48
N GLU A 151 -9.43 -15.05 6.42
CA GLU A 151 -9.71 -15.90 5.26
C GLU A 151 -9.99 -15.11 3.98
N PHE A 152 -10.69 -13.99 4.11
CA PHE A 152 -11.07 -13.11 2.99
C PHE A 152 -9.98 -12.11 2.58
N CYS A 153 -8.90 -11.97 3.37
CA CYS A 153 -7.89 -10.93 3.15
C CYS A 153 -6.76 -11.42 2.24
N ALA A 154 -6.77 -10.97 0.99
CA ALA A 154 -5.75 -11.34 0.02
C ALA A 154 -4.35 -10.84 0.39
N SER A 155 -4.22 -9.65 0.99
CA SER A 155 -2.93 -9.06 1.36
C SER A 155 -2.15 -9.95 2.32
N SER A 156 -2.73 -10.25 3.49
CA SER A 156 -2.04 -11.02 4.53
C SER A 156 -1.90 -12.51 4.23
N VAL A 157 -2.80 -13.08 3.40
CA VAL A 157 -2.80 -14.51 3.06
C VAL A 157 -1.84 -14.81 1.89
N LEU A 158 -1.86 -13.99 0.86
CA LEU A 158 -1.15 -14.26 -0.39
C LEU A 158 0.21 -13.56 -0.50
N LEU A 159 0.31 -12.28 -0.09
CA LEU A 159 1.49 -11.49 -0.37
C LEU A 159 2.42 -11.31 0.81
N THR A 160 1.89 -11.10 2.01
CA THR A 160 2.71 -10.63 3.14
C THR A 160 2.46 -11.44 4.41
N PRO A 161 2.96 -12.70 4.47
CA PRO A 161 2.71 -13.59 5.61
C PRO A 161 3.40 -13.16 6.90
N ARG A 162 4.30 -12.17 6.85
CA ARG A 162 5.03 -11.62 8.01
C ARG A 162 4.84 -10.12 8.10
N TYR A 163 4.60 -9.65 9.32
CA TYR A 163 4.56 -8.22 9.60
C TYR A 163 5.95 -7.60 9.56
N LYS A 164 6.09 -6.49 8.85
CA LYS A 164 7.34 -5.74 8.68
C LYS A 164 7.15 -4.28 9.04
N LEU A 165 8.17 -3.66 9.60
CA LEU A 165 8.17 -2.25 9.97
C LEU A 165 9.17 -1.48 9.11
N LYS A 166 8.76 -0.28 8.66
CA LYS A 166 9.68 0.69 8.10
C LYS A 166 10.33 1.48 9.23
N PRO A 167 11.65 1.73 9.20
CA PRO A 167 12.33 2.57 10.20
C PRO A 167 11.70 3.96 10.30
N VAL A 168 11.63 4.50 11.53
CA VAL A 168 11.01 5.80 11.80
C VAL A 168 11.64 6.91 10.96
N GLU A 169 12.96 6.91 10.85
CA GLU A 169 13.74 7.88 10.07
C GLU A 169 13.40 7.85 8.58
N LYS A 170 13.09 6.67 8.02
CA LYS A 170 12.64 6.57 6.62
C LYS A 170 11.25 7.15 6.44
N VAL A 171 10.33 6.85 7.36
CA VAL A 171 8.97 7.43 7.33
C VAL A 171 9.04 8.96 7.42
N LEU A 172 9.86 9.51 8.33
CA LEU A 172 10.09 10.95 8.43
C LEU A 172 10.69 11.54 7.16
N GLY A 173 11.67 10.85 6.57
CA GLY A 173 12.27 11.26 5.31
C GLY A 173 11.26 11.38 4.18
N GLU A 174 10.33 10.41 4.06
CA GLU A 174 9.23 10.44 3.09
C GLU A 174 8.27 11.61 3.38
N ILE A 175 7.89 11.83 4.64
CA ILE A 175 7.03 12.94 5.04
C ILE A 175 7.69 14.29 4.73
N HIS A 176 8.98 14.44 5.01
CA HIS A 176 9.71 15.66 4.66
C HIS A 176 9.80 15.88 3.14
N ALA A 177 9.96 14.81 2.35
CA ALA A 177 9.92 14.89 0.90
C ALA A 177 8.54 15.38 0.42
N ILE A 178 7.46 14.82 0.96
CA ILE A 178 6.09 15.24 0.65
C ILE A 178 5.85 16.71 1.06
N LYS A 179 6.26 17.12 2.25
CA LYS A 179 6.08 18.49 2.74
C LYS A 179 6.82 19.56 1.89
N ARG A 180 7.88 19.18 1.17
CA ARG A 180 8.53 20.09 0.20
C ARG A 180 7.68 20.33 -1.05
N LEU A 181 6.80 19.38 -1.39
CA LEU A 181 5.91 19.46 -2.55
C LEU A 181 4.53 20.03 -2.19
N TRP A 182 4.04 19.73 -0.98
CA TRP A 182 2.74 20.18 -0.47
C TRP A 182 2.89 20.86 0.88
N SER A 183 2.36 22.05 1.00
CA SER A 183 2.46 22.83 2.23
C SER A 183 1.65 22.24 3.40
N ARG A 184 0.55 21.55 3.12
CA ARG A 184 -0.35 20.95 4.11
C ARG A 184 -0.90 19.60 3.63
N PRO A 185 -0.04 18.58 3.52
CA PRO A 185 -0.48 17.29 3.02
C PRO A 185 -1.43 16.62 4.01
N PHE A 186 -2.43 15.91 3.50
CA PHE A 186 -3.17 14.91 4.26
C PHE A 186 -2.52 13.55 3.97
N ILE A 187 -2.02 12.89 5.01
CA ILE A 187 -1.27 11.64 4.86
C ILE A 187 -2.18 10.44 5.14
N GLU A 188 -2.10 9.44 4.29
CA GLU A 188 -2.66 8.12 4.51
C GLU A 188 -1.53 7.14 4.82
N PHE A 189 -1.52 6.55 6.01
CA PHE A 189 -0.64 5.40 6.24
C PHE A 189 -1.28 4.16 5.60
N ALA A 190 -0.72 3.77 4.45
CA ALA A 190 -1.21 2.66 3.63
C ALA A 190 -0.71 1.32 4.18
N ASP A 191 -1.04 1.03 5.42
CA ASP A 191 -0.66 -0.18 6.14
C ASP A 191 -1.83 -1.16 6.17
N ASP A 192 -1.56 -2.46 6.12
CA ASP A 192 -2.60 -3.49 6.25
C ASP A 192 -3.21 -3.53 7.67
N ASN A 193 -2.46 -3.15 8.68
CA ASN A 193 -2.88 -3.00 10.07
C ASN A 193 -1.79 -2.26 10.85
N SER A 194 -2.00 -0.99 11.16
CA SER A 194 -1.08 -0.22 11.98
C SER A 194 -1.15 -0.63 13.46
N PHE A 195 -0.15 -0.24 14.22
CA PHE A 195 -0.06 -0.40 15.68
C PHE A 195 0.11 -1.83 16.19
N VAL A 196 0.44 -2.81 15.35
CA VAL A 196 0.74 -4.18 15.78
C VAL A 196 1.95 -4.20 16.74
N HIS A 197 2.98 -3.41 16.46
CA HIS A 197 4.14 -3.21 17.34
C HIS A 197 4.04 -1.84 18.04
N VAL A 198 3.27 -1.77 19.11
CA VAL A 198 2.88 -0.55 19.81
C VAL A 198 4.08 0.35 20.15
N ASP A 199 5.19 -0.19 20.67
CA ASP A 199 6.36 0.60 21.04
C ASP A 199 7.03 1.28 19.84
N HIS A 200 7.06 0.62 18.68
CA HIS A 200 7.56 1.23 17.45
C HIS A 200 6.67 2.39 17.02
N TYR A 201 5.36 2.20 17.04
CA TYR A 201 4.42 3.25 16.68
C TYR A 201 4.41 4.42 17.68
N LYS A 202 4.56 4.16 18.98
CA LYS A 202 4.75 5.25 19.95
C LYS A 202 5.98 6.10 19.64
N ARG A 203 7.10 5.48 19.22
CA ARG A 203 8.29 6.23 18.77
C ARG A 203 8.01 7.04 17.50
N LEU A 204 7.36 6.41 16.50
CA LEU A 204 6.99 7.10 15.26
C LEU A 204 6.07 8.29 15.55
N LEU A 205 4.98 8.07 16.30
CA LEU A 205 4.02 9.13 16.60
C LEU A 205 4.63 10.29 17.38
N ARG A 206 5.52 10.02 18.36
CA ARG A 206 6.27 11.09 19.05
C ARG A 206 7.12 11.91 18.08
N ALA A 207 7.75 11.25 17.11
CA ALA A 207 8.53 11.94 16.09
C ALA A 207 7.65 12.72 15.10
N LEU A 208 6.38 12.35 14.93
CA LEU A 208 5.42 13.05 14.07
C LEU A 208 4.73 14.25 14.74
N VAL A 209 4.69 14.33 16.07
CA VAL A 209 4.06 15.46 16.79
C VAL A 209 4.58 16.81 16.28
N PRO A 210 5.90 17.08 16.19
CA PRO A 210 6.40 18.36 15.71
C PRO A 210 6.17 18.63 14.23
N GLU A 211 5.80 17.61 13.46
CA GLU A 211 5.58 17.73 12.02
C GLU A 211 4.26 18.44 11.65
N GLY A 212 3.30 18.52 12.59
CA GLY A 212 2.04 19.23 12.41
C GLY A 212 1.17 18.64 11.29
N LEU A 213 1.18 17.33 11.13
CA LEU A 213 0.48 16.61 10.07
C LEU A 213 -1.02 16.48 10.36
N ARG A 214 -1.74 16.14 9.31
CA ARG A 214 -3.07 15.53 9.37
C ARG A 214 -2.98 14.19 8.66
N TRP A 215 -3.43 13.13 9.33
CA TRP A 215 -3.29 11.78 8.77
C TRP A 215 -4.42 10.84 9.21
N PHE A 216 -4.57 9.74 8.48
CA PHE A 216 -5.41 8.61 8.88
C PHE A 216 -4.71 7.28 8.57
N THR A 217 -5.23 6.20 9.16
CA THR A 217 -4.71 4.85 8.96
C THR A 217 -5.77 3.78 9.16
N GLU A 218 -5.40 2.55 8.83
CA GLU A 218 -6.15 1.34 9.15
C GLU A 218 -5.56 0.65 10.38
N ALA A 219 -6.42 0.16 11.27
CA ALA A 219 -6.02 -0.50 12.50
C ALA A 219 -7.06 -1.52 12.96
N ASP A 220 -6.69 -2.36 13.90
CA ASP A 220 -7.65 -3.16 14.64
C ASP A 220 -8.12 -2.45 15.93
N VAL A 221 -9.16 -3.01 16.55
CA VAL A 221 -9.82 -2.40 17.71
C VAL A 221 -8.93 -2.28 18.96
N ARG A 222 -7.81 -3.00 19.03
CA ARG A 222 -6.85 -2.95 20.16
C ARG A 222 -6.21 -1.58 20.35
N VAL A 223 -6.23 -0.73 19.34
CA VAL A 223 -5.76 0.66 19.49
C VAL A 223 -6.43 1.37 20.66
N ALA A 224 -7.66 1.00 21.01
CA ALA A 224 -8.40 1.54 22.14
C ALA A 224 -7.91 1.06 23.52
N GLU A 225 -7.05 0.04 23.58
CA GLU A 225 -6.57 -0.53 24.85
C GLU A 225 -5.43 0.30 25.48
N ASP A 226 -4.75 1.14 24.68
CA ASP A 226 -3.58 1.90 25.11
C ASP A 226 -3.87 3.40 25.09
N ASP A 227 -4.01 4.00 26.28
CA ASP A 227 -4.32 5.42 26.44
C ASP A 227 -3.20 6.34 25.98
N GLU A 228 -1.94 5.93 26.15
CA GLU A 228 -0.78 6.69 25.67
C GLU A 228 -0.74 6.69 24.14
N LEU A 229 -0.99 5.53 23.51
CA LEU A 229 -1.06 5.43 22.07
C LEU A 229 -2.15 6.35 21.49
N LEU A 230 -3.37 6.32 22.07
CA LEU A 230 -4.47 7.20 21.65
C LEU A 230 -4.12 8.68 21.83
N GLY A 231 -3.44 9.04 22.92
CA GLY A 231 -2.94 10.39 23.14
C GLY A 231 -1.94 10.82 22.07
N LEU A 232 -0.97 9.97 21.76
CA LEU A 232 0.03 10.23 20.71
C LEU A 232 -0.59 10.28 19.31
N MET A 233 -1.58 9.45 19.01
CA MET A 233 -2.32 9.53 17.75
C MET A 233 -2.96 10.92 17.58
N ARG A 234 -3.69 11.39 18.59
CA ARG A 234 -4.27 12.73 18.58
C ARG A 234 -3.20 13.81 18.41
N ASP A 235 -2.16 13.77 19.23
CA ASP A 235 -1.14 14.82 19.30
C ASP A 235 -0.29 14.89 18.02
N SER A 236 -0.11 13.77 17.33
CA SER A 236 0.56 13.70 16.03
C SER A 236 -0.35 14.03 14.83
N GLY A 237 -1.64 14.29 15.09
CA GLY A 237 -2.59 14.77 14.09
C GLY A 237 -3.44 13.71 13.40
N CYS A 238 -3.63 12.54 14.04
CA CYS A 238 -4.58 11.54 13.56
C CYS A 238 -5.99 12.11 13.50
N GLN A 239 -6.57 12.16 12.31
CA GLN A 239 -7.93 12.64 12.11
C GLN A 239 -8.93 11.49 12.13
N GLN A 240 -8.55 10.35 11.60
CA GLN A 240 -9.44 9.21 11.42
C GLN A 240 -8.68 7.89 11.56
N VAL A 241 -9.39 6.87 12.00
CA VAL A 241 -8.93 5.48 11.96
C VAL A 241 -9.99 4.59 11.34
N LEU A 242 -9.61 3.79 10.35
CA LEU A 242 -10.46 2.76 9.75
C LEU A 242 -10.28 1.47 10.56
N ILE A 243 -11.38 0.92 11.09
CA ILE A 243 -11.35 -0.30 11.90
C ILE A 243 -12.24 -1.36 11.25
N GLY A 244 -11.65 -2.49 10.90
CA GLY A 244 -12.37 -3.66 10.39
C GLY A 244 -13.10 -4.39 11.52
N LEU A 245 -14.37 -4.09 11.70
CA LEU A 245 -15.26 -4.79 12.65
C LEU A 245 -15.86 -6.07 12.05
N GLU A 246 -15.98 -6.12 10.74
CA GLU A 246 -16.47 -7.18 9.86
C GLU A 246 -17.95 -7.51 10.06
N SER A 247 -18.43 -7.67 11.30
CA SER A 247 -19.83 -7.92 11.58
C SER A 247 -20.21 -7.55 13.02
N PRO A 248 -21.43 -7.03 13.25
CA PRO A 248 -21.98 -6.87 14.58
C PRO A 248 -22.48 -8.21 15.17
N ARG A 249 -22.60 -9.26 14.35
CA ARG A 249 -23.10 -10.56 14.78
C ARG A 249 -21.95 -11.50 15.11
N GLY A 250 -21.88 -11.98 16.37
CA GLY A 250 -20.83 -12.91 16.81
C GLY A 250 -20.81 -14.24 16.03
N SER A 251 -21.96 -14.73 15.54
CA SER A 251 -22.03 -15.92 14.70
C SER A 251 -21.34 -15.76 13.35
N SER A 252 -21.30 -14.55 12.82
CA SER A 252 -20.65 -14.23 11.53
C SER A 252 -19.14 -13.97 11.68
N LEU A 253 -18.63 -13.92 12.91
CA LEU A 253 -17.21 -13.68 13.20
C LEU A 253 -16.43 -14.97 13.50
N GLY A 254 -17.12 -16.10 13.69
CA GLY A 254 -16.48 -17.39 13.93
C GLY A 254 -15.77 -17.89 12.67
N GLY A 255 -14.52 -18.30 12.79
CA GLY A 255 -13.74 -18.89 11.70
C GLY A 255 -13.21 -17.90 10.68
N LEU A 256 -13.37 -16.58 10.87
CA LEU A 256 -12.82 -15.58 9.94
C LEU A 256 -11.31 -15.58 9.91
N GLU A 257 -10.65 -15.81 11.04
CA GLU A 257 -9.20 -15.94 11.09
C GLU A 257 -8.78 -17.39 11.02
N LEU A 258 -7.81 -17.72 10.21
CA LEU A 258 -7.34 -19.09 9.96
C LEU A 258 -6.83 -19.84 11.21
N LYS A 259 -6.51 -19.13 12.30
CA LYS A 259 -5.90 -19.72 13.51
C LYS A 259 -6.50 -19.28 14.84
N ALA A 260 -7.45 -18.36 14.85
CA ALA A 260 -7.99 -17.80 16.08
C ALA A 260 -9.37 -17.15 15.87
N ASP A 261 -10.19 -17.13 16.90
CA ASP A 261 -11.45 -16.36 16.92
C ASP A 261 -11.25 -14.99 17.60
N TRP A 262 -10.20 -14.27 17.21
CA TRP A 262 -9.85 -13.01 17.88
C TRP A 262 -10.94 -11.95 17.68
N LYS A 263 -11.40 -11.71 16.46
CA LYS A 263 -12.46 -10.74 16.17
C LYS A 263 -13.75 -11.04 16.92
N ARG A 264 -14.13 -12.31 17.00
CA ARG A 264 -15.30 -12.74 17.78
C ARG A 264 -15.15 -12.39 19.26
N ARG A 265 -13.95 -12.60 19.85
CA ARG A 265 -13.69 -12.25 21.25
C ARG A 265 -13.69 -10.75 21.52
N GLN A 266 -13.38 -9.91 20.51
CA GLN A 266 -13.38 -8.45 20.64
C GLN A 266 -14.76 -7.83 20.45
N ARG A 267 -15.71 -8.54 19.89
CA ARG A 267 -17.03 -8.01 19.49
C ARG A 267 -17.75 -7.27 20.60
N ASP A 268 -17.77 -7.79 21.81
CA ASP A 268 -18.51 -7.19 22.93
C ASP A 268 -17.85 -5.88 23.43
N ARG A 269 -16.62 -5.61 23.03
CA ARG A 269 -15.87 -4.39 23.37
C ARG A 269 -15.94 -3.32 22.27
N TYR A 270 -16.57 -3.59 21.13
CA TYR A 270 -16.57 -2.66 19.99
C TYR A 270 -17.14 -1.28 20.34
N LEU A 271 -18.26 -1.20 21.02
CA LEU A 271 -18.90 0.07 21.37
C LEU A 271 -18.03 0.89 22.33
N ASP A 272 -17.46 0.27 23.35
CA ASP A 272 -16.59 0.93 24.32
C ASP A 272 -15.29 1.42 23.65
N ALA A 273 -14.69 0.60 22.80
CA ALA A 273 -13.49 0.96 22.04
C ALA A 273 -13.76 2.15 21.11
N ILE A 274 -14.88 2.14 20.41
CA ILE A 274 -15.32 3.24 19.54
C ILE A 274 -15.51 4.53 20.35
N ALA A 275 -16.27 4.48 21.45
CA ALA A 275 -16.51 5.63 22.31
C ALA A 275 -15.18 6.20 22.84
N LYS A 276 -14.25 5.33 23.23
CA LYS A 276 -12.94 5.74 23.72
C LYS A 276 -12.10 6.44 22.66
N ILE A 277 -12.05 5.93 21.42
CA ILE A 277 -11.33 6.54 20.31
C ILE A 277 -11.94 7.92 19.99
N GLN A 278 -13.26 7.99 19.91
CA GLN A 278 -13.96 9.26 19.63
C GLN A 278 -13.79 10.30 20.74
N SER A 279 -13.72 9.86 22.02
CA SER A 279 -13.47 10.76 23.15
C SER A 279 -12.12 11.47 23.08
N ARG A 280 -11.18 10.97 22.27
CA ARG A 280 -9.88 11.60 22.01
C ARG A 280 -9.89 12.54 20.79
N GLY A 281 -11.06 12.79 20.19
CA GLY A 281 -11.20 13.65 19.01
C GLY A 281 -10.76 12.98 17.70
N ILE A 282 -10.57 11.66 17.70
CA ILE A 282 -10.24 10.88 16.51
C ILE A 282 -11.55 10.33 15.93
N ASP A 283 -11.87 10.70 14.69
CA ASP A 283 -13.03 10.16 14.01
C ASP A 283 -12.79 8.70 13.60
N ARG A 284 -13.84 7.94 13.47
CA ARG A 284 -13.75 6.55 12.99
C ARG A 284 -14.48 6.38 11.67
N LYS A 285 -13.87 5.61 10.78
CA LYS A 285 -14.58 4.86 9.75
C LYS A 285 -14.55 3.40 10.14
N SER A 286 -15.68 2.73 10.11
CA SER A 286 -15.78 1.29 10.33
C SER A 286 -16.26 0.61 9.06
N VAL A 287 -15.64 -0.51 8.73
CA VAL A 287 -16.17 -1.44 7.73
C VAL A 287 -16.91 -2.53 8.49
N VAL A 288 -18.18 -2.72 8.18
CA VAL A 288 -19.04 -3.74 8.74
C VAL A 288 -19.50 -4.66 7.62
#